data_670590142effae1e0d3f4e1b0f38e001
#
_entry.id   670590142effae1e0d3f4e1b0f38e001
#
_cell.length_a   1.000
_cell.length_b   1.000
_cell.length_c   1.000
_cell.angle_alpha   90.00
_cell.angle_beta   90.00
_cell.angle_gamma   90.00
#
_symmetry.space_group_name_H-M   'P 1'
#
loop_
_entity.id
_entity.type
_entity.pdbx_description
1 polymer ?
#
loop_
_entity_poly.entity_id
_entity_poly.type
_entity_poly.pdbx_seq_one_letter_code
_entity_poly.pdbx_strand_id
1 'polypeptide(L)'
;MFGQNKPTTKHYFSDMPENSLGIVSRFYTLQGEGPYSGMPALFIRLSKCNLTCGFCDTYFNDMTIYSFDELYDNGINCIINWREKNSSIDNKDINNHKNWIKNNVGIVITGGEPMLQENIKGFLEYVKDKFAWSQIESNGTIYSDIPEHTTLVCSPKAPKKKYIKPSLKYLNRADCLKFVVSSDENSPYYDIPDWAVEWSLKTKKPVYVSPMNIYKKEPEQSKILRMQNTENDIITRSDVDEVISFWEDGLLDTTQNEKNHNRAGLLCMRYGFKLNLQVHLYASLP
;
A
#
# COMPACT_ATOMS: atom_id res chain seq x y z
N MET A 1 12.56 -8.58 8.09
CA MET A 1 11.23 -9.11 7.67
C MET A 1 10.28 -8.93 8.82
N PHE A 2 9.18 -8.24 8.60
CA PHE A 2 8.17 -8.05 9.65
C PHE A 2 7.39 -9.35 9.81
N GLY A 3 7.75 -10.13 10.81
CA GLY A 3 7.07 -11.35 11.18
C GLY A 3 7.22 -12.53 10.25
N GLN A 4 6.70 -13.67 10.70
CA GLN A 4 6.68 -14.91 9.93
C GLN A 4 5.42 -14.96 9.04
N ASN A 5 5.39 -14.14 8.01
CA ASN A 5 4.30 -14.15 7.04
C ASN A 5 4.25 -15.50 6.29
N LYS A 6 3.06 -16.11 6.21
CA LYS A 6 2.84 -17.39 5.53
C LYS A 6 2.08 -17.16 4.23
N PRO A 7 2.58 -17.67 3.09
CA PRO A 7 1.87 -17.52 1.82
C PRO A 7 0.57 -18.34 1.80
N THR A 8 -0.41 -17.85 1.08
CA THR A 8 -1.71 -18.51 0.91
C THR A 8 -2.19 -18.48 -0.54
N THR A 9 -3.33 -19.06 -0.82
CA THR A 9 -3.97 -19.10 -2.15
C THR A 9 -5.38 -18.52 -2.09
N LYS A 10 -5.99 -18.27 -3.25
CA LYS A 10 -7.39 -17.83 -3.34
C LYS A 10 -8.37 -18.75 -2.60
N HIS A 11 -8.11 -20.04 -2.58
CA HIS A 11 -8.96 -21.03 -1.90
C HIS A 11 -9.14 -20.75 -0.40
N TYR A 12 -8.20 -20.04 0.23
CA TYR A 12 -8.34 -19.61 1.63
C TYR A 12 -9.59 -18.73 1.87
N PHE A 13 -10.06 -18.05 0.84
CA PHE A 13 -11.17 -17.11 0.91
C PHE A 13 -12.48 -17.64 0.33
N SER A 14 -12.58 -18.96 -0.01
CA SER A 14 -13.78 -19.55 -0.63
C SER A 14 -15.03 -19.44 0.23
N ASP A 15 -14.86 -19.41 1.56
CA ASP A 15 -15.97 -19.39 2.52
C ASP A 15 -16.21 -17.99 3.12
N MET A 16 -15.66 -16.94 2.50
CA MET A 16 -15.88 -15.56 2.94
C MET A 16 -17.36 -15.17 2.73
N PRO A 17 -17.97 -14.51 3.72
CA PRO A 17 -19.32 -13.96 3.54
C PRO A 17 -19.38 -13.01 2.33
N GLU A 18 -20.52 -13.00 1.65
CA GLU A 18 -20.75 -12.01 0.61
C GLU A 18 -20.61 -10.58 1.15
N ASN A 19 -20.18 -9.66 0.30
CA ASN A 19 -19.97 -8.25 0.67
C ASN A 19 -19.12 -8.05 1.91
N SER A 20 -18.10 -8.89 2.10
CA SER A 20 -17.13 -8.76 3.18
C SER A 20 -15.70 -8.86 2.70
N LEU A 21 -14.77 -8.31 3.48
CA LEU A 21 -13.32 -8.41 3.28
C LEU A 21 -12.63 -8.81 4.58
N GLY A 22 -11.57 -9.60 4.45
CA GLY A 22 -10.65 -9.91 5.52
C GLY A 22 -9.52 -8.89 5.57
N ILE A 23 -9.40 -8.14 6.65
CA ILE A 23 -8.40 -7.09 6.80
C ILE A 23 -7.47 -7.34 7.97
N VAL A 24 -6.28 -6.76 7.91
CA VAL A 24 -5.33 -6.68 9.03
C VAL A 24 -5.51 -5.35 9.75
N SER A 25 -5.60 -4.25 9.01
CA SER A 25 -5.65 -2.90 9.58
C SER A 25 -6.26 -1.89 8.63
N ARG A 26 -6.63 -0.75 9.20
CA ARG A 26 -7.01 0.47 8.49
C ARG A 26 -6.43 1.67 9.21
N PHE A 27 -6.03 2.70 8.47
CA PHE A 27 -5.47 3.92 9.03
C PHE A 27 -5.57 5.08 8.03
N TYR A 28 -5.61 6.29 8.54
CA TYR A 28 -5.63 7.52 7.76
C TYR A 28 -4.25 8.16 7.75
N THR A 29 -3.71 8.41 6.56
CA THR A 29 -2.39 9.00 6.38
C THR A 29 -2.27 9.67 5.00
N LEU A 30 -1.05 9.96 4.55
CA LEU A 30 -0.77 10.34 3.16
C LEU A 30 -0.46 9.10 2.32
N GLN A 31 -0.96 9.05 1.07
CA GLN A 31 -0.42 8.09 0.12
C GLN A 31 1.06 8.39 -0.10
N GLY A 32 1.90 7.44 0.29
CA GLY A 32 3.35 7.60 0.21
C GLY A 32 3.90 7.37 -1.18
N GLU A 33 3.16 6.72 -2.08
CA GLU A 33 3.69 6.13 -3.30
C GLU A 33 2.74 6.25 -4.50
N GLY A 34 3.33 6.18 -5.71
CA GLY A 34 2.59 6.09 -6.96
C GLY A 34 1.89 7.37 -7.40
N PRO A 35 0.79 7.25 -8.18
CA PRO A 35 0.15 8.40 -8.83
C PRO A 35 -0.39 9.46 -7.88
N TYR A 36 -0.79 9.06 -6.67
CA TYR A 36 -1.40 9.94 -5.67
C TYR A 36 -0.47 10.27 -4.51
N SER A 37 0.86 10.11 -4.69
CA SER A 37 1.84 10.40 -3.65
C SER A 37 1.68 11.82 -3.08
N GLY A 38 1.64 11.93 -1.75
CA GLY A 38 1.43 13.17 -1.00
C GLY A 38 -0.04 13.52 -0.75
N MET A 39 -1.01 12.78 -1.30
CA MET A 39 -2.44 13.04 -1.08
C MET A 39 -2.99 12.30 0.15
N PRO A 40 -3.93 12.91 0.90
CA PRO A 40 -4.60 12.25 2.02
C PRO A 40 -5.34 10.99 1.57
N ALA A 41 -5.20 9.90 2.32
CA ALA A 41 -5.82 8.63 1.98
C ALA A 41 -6.17 7.78 3.20
N LEU A 42 -7.29 7.08 3.12
CA LEU A 42 -7.63 5.97 3.98
C LEU A 42 -7.00 4.70 3.41
N PHE A 43 -6.13 4.07 4.17
CA PHE A 43 -5.56 2.78 3.83
C PHE A 43 -6.39 1.65 4.42
N ILE A 44 -6.72 0.67 3.57
CA ILE A 44 -7.29 -0.61 3.96
C ILE A 44 -6.25 -1.69 3.63
N ARG A 45 -5.70 -2.30 4.67
CA ARG A 45 -4.67 -3.32 4.55
C ARG A 45 -5.31 -4.69 4.65
N LEU A 46 -5.43 -5.38 3.53
CA LEU A 46 -6.04 -6.70 3.45
C LEU A 46 -5.10 -7.78 4.01
N SER A 47 -5.72 -8.83 4.55
CA SER A 47 -4.99 -9.97 5.09
C SER A 47 -4.53 -10.93 4.00
N LYS A 48 -3.50 -11.69 4.31
CA LYS A 48 -2.91 -12.77 3.50
C LYS A 48 -2.25 -12.31 2.20
N CYS A 49 -1.21 -13.02 1.80
CA CYS A 49 -0.50 -12.83 0.54
C CYS A 49 -0.11 -14.19 -0.04
N ASN A 50 0.05 -14.26 -1.34
CA ASN A 50 0.55 -15.46 -2.01
C ASN A 50 2.08 -15.47 -2.19
N LEU A 51 2.76 -14.41 -1.73
CA LEU A 51 4.22 -14.28 -1.77
C LEU A 51 4.80 -14.06 -0.37
N THR A 52 6.11 -14.34 -0.23
CA THR A 52 6.92 -14.05 0.96
C THR A 52 8.16 -13.28 0.53
N CYS A 53 8.03 -11.96 0.37
CA CYS A 53 9.14 -11.11 -0.02
C CYS A 53 10.07 -10.85 1.17
N GLY A 54 11.39 -11.02 1.00
CA GLY A 54 12.36 -10.86 2.07
C GLY A 54 12.46 -9.44 2.66
N PHE A 55 12.04 -8.43 1.91
CA PHE A 55 12.01 -7.03 2.31
C PHE A 55 10.60 -6.54 2.71
N CYS A 56 9.62 -7.44 2.82
CA CYS A 56 8.25 -7.05 3.12
C CYS A 56 8.18 -6.35 4.48
N ASP A 57 7.67 -5.14 4.49
CA ASP A 57 7.47 -4.26 5.65
C ASP A 57 6.05 -4.40 6.26
N THR A 58 5.26 -5.34 5.75
CA THR A 58 3.87 -5.51 6.13
C THR A 58 3.64 -6.87 6.76
N TYR A 59 2.99 -6.89 7.93
CA TYR A 59 2.41 -8.10 8.52
C TYR A 59 1.00 -8.33 7.95
N PHE A 60 0.68 -9.57 7.54
CA PHE A 60 -0.60 -9.88 6.91
C PHE A 60 -1.20 -11.23 7.31
N ASN A 61 -0.70 -11.89 8.35
CA ASN A 61 -1.21 -13.21 8.74
C ASN A 61 -2.55 -13.16 9.50
N ASP A 62 -2.77 -12.12 10.29
CA ASP A 62 -4.03 -11.95 11.02
C ASP A 62 -5.14 -11.55 10.06
N MET A 63 -6.38 -11.80 10.49
CA MET A 63 -7.55 -11.47 9.70
C MET A 63 -8.75 -11.22 10.60
N THR A 64 -9.35 -10.05 10.45
CA THR A 64 -10.70 -9.76 10.93
C THR A 64 -11.60 -9.54 9.72
N ILE A 65 -12.76 -10.18 9.71
CA ILE A 65 -13.72 -10.06 8.61
C ILE A 65 -14.69 -8.91 8.94
N TYR A 66 -14.88 -8.01 7.99
CA TYR A 66 -15.83 -6.92 8.07
C TYR A 66 -16.74 -6.94 6.84
N SER A 67 -18.01 -6.65 7.02
CA SER A 67 -18.89 -6.30 5.90
C SER A 67 -18.43 -4.99 5.26
N PHE A 68 -18.89 -4.72 4.04
CA PHE A 68 -18.56 -3.47 3.34
C PHE A 68 -19.02 -2.23 4.11
N ASP A 69 -20.21 -2.30 4.73
CA ASP A 69 -20.76 -1.20 5.53
C ASP A 69 -19.91 -0.96 6.78
N GLU A 70 -19.61 -1.99 7.56
CA GLU A 70 -18.75 -1.88 8.74
C GLU A 70 -17.36 -1.33 8.38
N LEU A 71 -16.77 -1.82 7.28
CA LEU A 71 -15.44 -1.38 6.86
C LEU A 71 -15.45 0.09 6.42
N TYR A 72 -16.51 0.51 5.73
CA TYR A 72 -16.68 1.90 5.32
C TYR A 72 -16.90 2.81 6.54
N ASP A 73 -17.85 2.49 7.41
CA ASP A 73 -18.18 3.32 8.59
C ASP A 73 -16.99 3.43 9.53
N ASN A 74 -16.29 2.33 9.78
CA ASN A 74 -15.05 2.34 10.57
C ASN A 74 -13.96 3.20 9.92
N GLY A 75 -13.81 3.14 8.59
CA GLY A 75 -12.87 3.98 7.85
C GLY A 75 -13.22 5.47 7.91
N ILE A 76 -14.48 5.82 7.77
CA ILE A 76 -14.97 7.21 7.91
C ILE A 76 -14.71 7.73 9.32
N ASN A 77 -15.02 6.94 10.35
CA ASN A 77 -14.77 7.29 11.74
C ASN A 77 -13.27 7.52 12.01
N CYS A 78 -12.39 6.71 11.43
CA CYS A 78 -10.94 6.91 11.52
C CYS A 78 -10.52 8.30 11.01
N ILE A 79 -11.06 8.73 9.85
CA ILE A 79 -10.74 10.04 9.26
C ILE A 79 -11.35 11.17 10.11
N ILE A 80 -12.60 11.06 10.53
CA ILE A 80 -13.30 12.07 11.32
C ILE A 80 -12.58 12.30 12.64
N ASN A 81 -12.31 11.23 13.36
CA ASN A 81 -11.62 11.27 14.63
C ASN A 81 -10.25 11.94 14.52
N TRP A 82 -9.47 11.60 13.47
CA TRP A 82 -8.17 12.24 13.23
C TRP A 82 -8.32 13.74 12.98
N ARG A 83 -9.32 14.15 12.19
CA ARG A 83 -9.58 15.57 11.89
C ARG A 83 -10.00 16.35 13.13
N GLU A 84 -10.92 15.82 13.93
CA GLU A 84 -11.39 16.46 15.17
C GLU A 84 -10.25 16.65 16.17
N LYS A 85 -9.36 15.65 16.29
CA LYS A 85 -8.21 15.71 17.21
C LYS A 85 -7.11 16.68 16.74
N ASN A 86 -6.91 16.83 15.43
CA ASN A 86 -5.80 17.59 14.85
C ASN A 86 -6.19 18.90 14.17
N SER A 87 -7.45 19.31 14.27
CA SER A 87 -7.91 20.59 13.73
C SER A 87 -8.89 21.26 14.69
N SER A 88 -8.95 22.61 14.64
CA SER A 88 -9.93 23.39 15.37
C SER A 88 -11.32 23.39 14.68
N ILE A 89 -11.61 22.44 13.83
CA ILE A 89 -12.89 22.34 13.11
C ILE A 89 -13.89 21.67 14.05
N ASP A 90 -14.67 22.49 14.73
CA ASP A 90 -15.84 22.04 15.51
C ASP A 90 -17.03 21.80 14.56
N ASN A 91 -16.96 20.72 13.79
CA ASN A 91 -18.03 20.37 12.87
C ASN A 91 -18.58 18.98 13.20
N LYS A 92 -19.62 18.95 14.03
CA LYS A 92 -20.30 17.72 14.47
C LYS A 92 -21.25 17.13 13.41
N ASP A 93 -21.39 17.76 12.25
CA ASP A 93 -22.24 17.25 11.17
C ASP A 93 -21.51 16.19 10.33
N ILE A 94 -21.90 14.94 10.52
CA ILE A 94 -21.37 13.79 9.79
C ILE A 94 -21.50 13.93 8.27
N ASN A 95 -22.54 14.59 7.77
CA ASN A 95 -22.73 14.78 6.33
C ASN A 95 -21.70 15.76 5.76
N ASN A 96 -21.34 16.79 6.50
CA ASN A 96 -20.26 17.70 6.12
C ASN A 96 -18.91 16.98 6.08
N HIS A 97 -18.65 16.09 7.05
CA HIS A 97 -17.45 15.26 7.01
C HIS A 97 -17.43 14.32 5.81
N LYS A 98 -18.51 13.59 5.53
CA LYS A 98 -18.61 12.68 4.38
C LYS A 98 -18.44 13.44 3.06
N ASN A 99 -19.03 14.62 2.91
CA ASN A 99 -18.86 15.43 1.71
C ASN A 99 -17.42 15.94 1.55
N TRP A 100 -16.78 16.34 2.65
CA TRP A 100 -15.37 16.74 2.61
C TRP A 100 -14.46 15.54 2.22
N ILE A 101 -14.69 14.35 2.80
CA ILE A 101 -13.94 13.13 2.48
C ILE A 101 -14.07 12.80 0.99
N LYS A 102 -15.28 12.82 0.45
CA LYS A 102 -15.55 12.57 -0.97
C LYS A 102 -14.73 13.47 -1.90
N ASN A 103 -14.41 14.68 -1.49
CA ASN A 103 -13.71 15.64 -2.34
C ASN A 103 -12.19 15.71 -2.08
N ASN A 104 -11.70 15.20 -0.94
CA ASN A 104 -10.33 15.46 -0.50
C ASN A 104 -9.55 14.21 -0.14
N VAL A 105 -10.18 13.08 0.12
CA VAL A 105 -9.51 11.88 0.63
C VAL A 105 -9.68 10.74 -0.35
N GLY A 106 -8.58 10.07 -0.67
CA GLY A 106 -8.61 8.83 -1.43
C GLY A 106 -8.78 7.59 -0.57
N ILE A 107 -9.04 6.46 -1.21
CA ILE A 107 -8.98 5.14 -0.57
C ILE A 107 -7.94 4.27 -1.27
N VAL A 108 -7.03 3.70 -0.48
CA VAL A 108 -5.97 2.80 -0.96
C VAL A 108 -6.20 1.40 -0.42
N ILE A 109 -6.40 0.47 -1.31
CA ILE A 109 -6.51 -0.95 -1.00
C ILE A 109 -5.14 -1.60 -1.22
N THR A 110 -4.55 -2.09 -0.16
CA THR A 110 -3.22 -2.71 -0.13
C THR A 110 -3.22 -3.90 0.83
N GLY A 111 -2.09 -4.28 1.37
CA GLY A 111 -1.99 -5.27 2.44
C GLY A 111 -1.09 -6.42 2.06
N GLY A 112 -1.57 -7.66 2.16
CA GLY A 112 -0.94 -8.82 1.54
C GLY A 112 -1.10 -8.73 0.02
N GLU A 113 -1.97 -9.55 -0.56
CA GLU A 113 -2.33 -9.44 -1.99
C GLU A 113 -3.84 -9.26 -2.12
N PRO A 114 -4.31 -8.06 -2.50
CA PRO A 114 -5.75 -7.79 -2.61
C PRO A 114 -6.51 -8.69 -3.59
N MET A 115 -5.85 -9.10 -4.68
CA MET A 115 -6.48 -9.93 -5.72
C MET A 115 -6.77 -11.37 -5.27
N LEU A 116 -6.36 -11.76 -4.05
CA LEU A 116 -6.74 -13.04 -3.44
C LEU A 116 -8.21 -13.05 -3.02
N GLN A 117 -8.77 -11.90 -2.62
CA GLN A 117 -10.13 -11.81 -2.10
C GLN A 117 -11.13 -11.55 -3.21
N GLU A 118 -12.09 -12.46 -3.41
CA GLU A 118 -13.03 -12.41 -4.53
C GLU A 118 -13.97 -11.20 -4.46
N ASN A 119 -14.34 -10.78 -3.26
CA ASN A 119 -15.22 -9.64 -3.02
C ASN A 119 -14.58 -8.26 -3.29
N ILE A 120 -13.29 -8.20 -3.66
CA ILE A 120 -12.57 -6.93 -3.84
C ILE A 120 -13.21 -6.02 -4.89
N LYS A 121 -13.68 -6.58 -6.02
CA LYS A 121 -14.38 -5.82 -7.04
C LYS A 121 -15.65 -5.19 -6.47
N GLY A 122 -16.45 -5.97 -5.77
CA GLY A 122 -17.69 -5.49 -5.13
C GLY A 122 -17.44 -4.35 -4.17
N PHE A 123 -16.37 -4.43 -3.36
CA PHE A 123 -16.00 -3.36 -2.46
C PHE A 123 -15.56 -2.07 -3.19
N LEU A 124 -14.77 -2.20 -4.25
CA LEU A 124 -14.36 -1.05 -5.05
C LEU A 124 -15.54 -0.35 -5.74
N GLU A 125 -16.54 -1.10 -6.20
CA GLU A 125 -17.81 -0.53 -6.69
C GLU A 125 -18.62 0.11 -5.55
N TYR A 126 -18.66 -0.52 -4.38
CA TYR A 126 -19.36 0.00 -3.21
C TYR A 126 -18.82 1.34 -2.73
N VAL A 127 -17.48 1.56 -2.79
CA VAL A 127 -16.84 2.82 -2.37
C VAL A 127 -16.75 3.85 -3.49
N LYS A 128 -17.17 3.53 -4.70
CA LYS A 128 -17.28 4.49 -5.80
C LYS A 128 -18.09 5.71 -5.34
N ASP A 129 -17.65 6.89 -5.71
CA ASP A 129 -18.30 8.17 -5.33
C ASP A 129 -18.33 8.50 -3.82
N LYS A 130 -17.70 7.68 -2.97
CA LYS A 130 -17.57 7.92 -1.53
C LYS A 130 -16.23 8.55 -1.14
N PHE A 131 -15.23 8.45 -2.03
CA PHE A 131 -13.89 9.02 -1.89
C PHE A 131 -13.51 9.82 -3.15
N ALA A 132 -12.53 10.70 -3.03
CA ALA A 132 -12.06 11.53 -4.15
C ALA A 132 -11.43 10.70 -5.27
N TRP A 133 -10.80 9.60 -4.93
CA TRP A 133 -10.17 8.63 -5.84
C TRP A 133 -10.00 7.28 -5.12
N SER A 134 -9.83 6.24 -5.89
CA SER A 134 -9.51 4.90 -5.37
C SER A 134 -8.28 4.31 -6.05
N GLN A 135 -7.44 3.61 -5.29
CA GLN A 135 -6.25 2.92 -5.75
C GLN A 135 -6.17 1.52 -5.16
N ILE A 136 -5.74 0.56 -5.95
CA ILE A 136 -5.41 -0.78 -5.50
C ILE A 136 -3.95 -1.10 -5.86
N GLU A 137 -3.21 -1.66 -4.89
CA GLU A 137 -1.82 -2.07 -5.06
C GLU A 137 -1.70 -3.59 -5.04
N SER A 138 -1.23 -4.17 -6.13
CA SER A 138 -1.11 -5.62 -6.28
C SER A 138 0.25 -6.05 -6.79
N ASN A 139 0.69 -7.25 -6.41
CA ASN A 139 1.96 -7.83 -6.86
C ASN A 139 1.92 -8.36 -8.32
N GLY A 140 0.77 -8.34 -8.97
CA GLY A 140 0.60 -8.69 -10.38
C GLY A 140 0.60 -10.18 -10.69
N THR A 141 0.64 -11.08 -9.70
CA THR A 141 0.69 -12.53 -9.93
C THR A 141 -0.68 -13.17 -10.11
N ILE A 142 -1.73 -12.53 -9.58
CA ILE A 142 -3.11 -12.97 -9.66
C ILE A 142 -3.92 -11.86 -10.30
N TYR A 143 -4.73 -12.19 -11.29
CA TYR A 143 -5.66 -11.23 -11.92
C TYR A 143 -7.05 -11.39 -11.33
N SER A 144 -7.63 -10.29 -10.90
CA SER A 144 -9.05 -10.11 -10.66
C SER A 144 -9.54 -8.93 -11.48
N ASP A 145 -10.79 -8.95 -11.86
CA ASP A 145 -11.41 -7.85 -12.60
C ASP A 145 -11.58 -6.65 -11.65
N ILE A 146 -11.02 -5.50 -12.02
CA ILE A 146 -11.02 -4.29 -11.21
C ILE A 146 -11.73 -3.17 -11.98
N PRO A 147 -12.66 -2.42 -11.33
CA PRO A 147 -13.38 -1.33 -11.97
C PRO A 147 -12.45 -0.29 -12.61
N GLU A 148 -12.86 0.27 -13.74
CA GLU A 148 -12.02 1.23 -14.47
C GLU A 148 -11.79 2.54 -13.71
N HIS A 149 -12.71 2.93 -12.83
CA HIS A 149 -12.55 4.11 -11.99
C HIS A 149 -11.48 3.96 -10.89
N THR A 150 -11.02 2.72 -10.63
CA THR A 150 -9.97 2.45 -9.64
C THR A 150 -8.61 2.35 -10.31
N THR A 151 -7.65 3.12 -9.83
CA THR A 151 -6.26 3.07 -10.31
C THR A 151 -5.59 1.77 -9.87
N LEU A 152 -5.15 0.96 -10.83
CA LEU A 152 -4.43 -0.29 -10.59
C LEU A 152 -2.93 -0.07 -10.66
N VAL A 153 -2.28 -0.08 -9.50
CA VAL A 153 -0.81 -0.09 -9.38
C VAL A 153 -0.33 -1.54 -9.37
N CYS A 154 0.40 -1.92 -10.39
CA CYS A 154 1.03 -3.24 -10.46
C CYS A 154 2.46 -3.15 -9.95
N SER A 155 2.77 -3.87 -8.88
CA SER A 155 4.08 -3.89 -8.23
C SER A 155 4.74 -5.27 -8.29
N PRO A 156 5.29 -5.69 -9.45
CA PRO A 156 5.89 -7.01 -9.62
C PRO A 156 7.00 -7.28 -8.62
N LYS A 157 7.14 -8.53 -8.22
CA LYS A 157 8.14 -8.98 -7.23
C LYS A 157 9.06 -10.02 -7.84
N ALA A 158 10.25 -10.15 -7.26
CA ALA A 158 11.26 -11.14 -7.64
C ALA A 158 11.53 -12.12 -6.47
N PRO A 159 10.61 -13.02 -6.14
CA PRO A 159 10.73 -13.90 -4.97
C PRO A 159 11.85 -14.94 -5.12
N LYS A 160 12.37 -15.12 -6.31
CA LYS A 160 13.50 -16.04 -6.61
C LYS A 160 14.68 -15.25 -7.18
N LYS A 161 14.89 -15.35 -8.50
CA LYS A 161 16.07 -14.74 -9.17
C LYS A 161 15.70 -13.57 -10.11
N LYS A 162 14.43 -13.41 -10.46
CA LYS A 162 13.96 -12.36 -11.39
C LYS A 162 12.52 -11.98 -11.10
N TYR A 163 12.14 -10.77 -11.54
CA TYR A 163 10.77 -10.29 -11.47
C TYR A 163 9.79 -11.23 -12.20
N ILE A 164 8.68 -11.51 -11.54
CA ILE A 164 7.56 -12.23 -12.17
C ILE A 164 6.87 -11.26 -13.13
N LYS A 165 6.86 -11.58 -14.42
CA LYS A 165 6.13 -10.80 -15.42
C LYS A 165 4.63 -11.07 -15.26
N PRO A 166 3.80 -10.04 -15.03
CA PRO A 166 2.36 -10.20 -15.00
C PRO A 166 1.79 -10.69 -16.33
N SER A 167 0.60 -11.29 -16.31
CA SER A 167 -0.08 -11.70 -17.54
C SER A 167 -0.38 -10.50 -18.45
N LEU A 168 -0.54 -10.76 -19.75
CA LEU A 168 -0.88 -9.69 -20.71
C LEU A 168 -2.19 -8.99 -20.34
N LYS A 169 -3.18 -9.74 -19.86
CA LYS A 169 -4.47 -9.20 -19.37
C LYS A 169 -4.25 -8.23 -18.22
N TYR A 170 -3.36 -8.59 -17.28
CA TYR A 170 -3.00 -7.72 -16.16
C TYR A 170 -2.30 -6.44 -16.62
N LEU A 171 -1.29 -6.58 -17.49
CA LEU A 171 -0.52 -5.45 -18.02
C LEU A 171 -1.36 -4.48 -18.84
N ASN A 172 -2.36 -4.98 -19.57
CA ASN A 172 -3.29 -4.13 -20.31
C ASN A 172 -4.17 -3.29 -19.38
N ARG A 173 -4.59 -3.85 -18.24
CA ARG A 173 -5.42 -3.14 -17.24
C ARG A 173 -4.61 -2.21 -16.35
N ALA A 174 -3.36 -2.55 -16.02
CA ALA A 174 -2.54 -1.75 -15.12
C ALA A 174 -2.43 -0.30 -15.58
N ASP A 175 -2.60 0.65 -14.65
CA ASP A 175 -2.45 2.10 -14.92
C ASP A 175 -1.01 2.54 -14.75
N CYS A 176 -0.25 1.86 -13.90
CA CYS A 176 1.18 2.05 -13.76
C CYS A 176 1.87 0.78 -13.26
N LEU A 177 3.19 0.72 -13.41
CA LEU A 177 4.04 -0.27 -12.76
C LEU A 177 4.83 0.40 -11.63
N LYS A 178 5.11 -0.36 -10.57
CA LYS A 178 5.95 0.08 -9.44
C LYS A 178 6.98 -1.00 -9.12
N PHE A 179 8.26 -0.64 -9.14
CA PHE A 179 9.37 -1.56 -8.84
C PHE A 179 10.12 -1.11 -7.60
N VAL A 180 10.35 -2.05 -6.69
CA VAL A 180 11.29 -1.84 -5.57
C VAL A 180 12.67 -2.23 -6.04
N VAL A 181 13.68 -1.38 -5.82
CA VAL A 181 15.04 -1.64 -6.28
C VAL A 181 16.07 -1.58 -5.15
N SER A 182 17.12 -2.37 -5.30
CA SER A 182 18.28 -2.45 -4.39
C SER A 182 19.56 -2.05 -5.12
N SER A 183 20.51 -1.51 -4.39
CA SER A 183 21.87 -1.23 -4.90
C SER A 183 22.82 -2.44 -4.86
N ASP A 184 22.39 -3.57 -4.29
CA ASP A 184 23.16 -4.81 -4.30
C ASP A 184 23.11 -5.47 -5.70
N GLU A 185 24.26 -5.53 -6.37
CA GLU A 185 24.40 -6.09 -7.73
C GLU A 185 24.01 -7.58 -7.82
N ASN A 186 24.06 -8.30 -6.73
CA ASN A 186 23.64 -9.69 -6.66
C ASN A 186 22.15 -9.87 -6.38
N SER A 187 21.45 -8.77 -6.08
CA SER A 187 20.02 -8.80 -5.80
C SER A 187 19.20 -8.94 -7.08
N PRO A 188 18.14 -9.77 -7.09
CA PRO A 188 17.19 -9.79 -8.19
C PRO A 188 16.43 -8.46 -8.36
N TYR A 189 16.59 -7.53 -7.43
CA TYR A 189 16.01 -6.19 -7.43
C TYR A 189 17.00 -5.11 -7.88
N TYR A 190 18.17 -5.47 -8.42
CA TYR A 190 19.20 -4.51 -8.82
C TYR A 190 18.81 -3.64 -10.02
N ASP A 191 18.07 -4.18 -10.97
CA ASP A 191 17.68 -3.45 -12.20
C ASP A 191 16.20 -3.67 -12.55
N ILE A 192 15.69 -2.85 -13.46
CA ILE A 192 14.34 -2.95 -14.01
C ILE A 192 14.35 -3.93 -15.18
N PRO A 193 13.40 -4.88 -15.26
CA PRO A 193 13.37 -5.86 -16.35
C PRO A 193 12.99 -5.20 -17.69
N ASP A 194 13.62 -5.63 -18.78
CA ASP A 194 13.43 -5.09 -20.13
C ASP A 194 11.96 -5.02 -20.55
N TRP A 195 11.16 -6.02 -20.21
CA TRP A 195 9.74 -6.03 -20.54
C TRP A 195 8.96 -4.87 -19.91
N ALA A 196 9.43 -4.31 -18.78
CA ALA A 196 8.79 -3.14 -18.16
C ALA A 196 9.15 -1.84 -18.92
N VAL A 197 10.38 -1.76 -19.41
CA VAL A 197 10.82 -0.65 -20.27
C VAL A 197 10.02 -0.66 -21.58
N GLU A 198 9.93 -1.82 -22.23
CA GLU A 198 9.13 -2.02 -23.44
C GLU A 198 7.65 -1.67 -23.23
N TRP A 199 7.07 -2.13 -22.09
CA TRP A 199 5.69 -1.84 -21.72
C TRP A 199 5.44 -0.34 -21.59
N SER A 200 6.34 0.38 -20.90
CA SER A 200 6.22 1.83 -20.71
C SER A 200 6.32 2.58 -22.03
N LEU A 201 7.28 2.22 -22.88
CA LEU A 201 7.44 2.81 -24.20
C LEU A 201 6.21 2.60 -25.10
N LYS A 202 5.62 1.39 -25.05
CA LYS A 202 4.45 1.02 -25.85
C LYS A 202 3.17 1.70 -25.36
N THR A 203 2.94 1.70 -24.04
CA THR A 203 1.67 2.16 -23.46
C THR A 203 1.66 3.63 -23.12
N LYS A 204 2.83 4.26 -22.98
CA LYS A 204 3.04 5.61 -22.44
C LYS A 204 2.57 5.76 -20.98
N LYS A 205 2.31 4.65 -20.29
CA LYS A 205 1.94 4.63 -18.89
C LYS A 205 3.17 4.74 -18.00
N PRO A 206 3.07 5.37 -16.81
CA PRO A 206 4.22 5.61 -15.95
C PRO A 206 4.73 4.32 -15.28
N VAL A 207 6.05 4.31 -15.06
CA VAL A 207 6.74 3.36 -14.20
C VAL A 207 7.34 4.13 -13.02
N TYR A 208 7.08 3.65 -11.82
CA TYR A 208 7.60 4.17 -10.56
C TYR A 208 8.71 3.26 -10.04
N VAL A 209 9.79 3.86 -9.53
CA VAL A 209 10.93 3.13 -8.97
C VAL A 209 11.12 3.55 -7.52
N SER A 210 10.92 2.61 -6.61
CA SER A 210 11.05 2.80 -5.16
C SER A 210 12.37 2.21 -4.67
N PRO A 211 13.17 2.94 -3.88
CA PRO A 211 14.29 2.35 -3.18
C PRO A 211 13.80 1.33 -2.15
N MET A 212 14.51 0.22 -2.02
CA MET A 212 14.28 -0.75 -0.95
C MET A 212 14.74 -0.16 0.38
N ASN A 213 13.85 -0.07 1.35
CA ASN A 213 14.19 0.35 2.69
C ASN A 213 14.70 -0.85 3.50
N ILE A 214 15.89 -0.70 4.09
CA ILE A 214 16.54 -1.69 4.93
C ILE A 214 16.47 -1.24 6.39
N TYR A 215 16.06 -2.15 7.25
CA TYR A 215 15.91 -1.94 8.67
C TYR A 215 17.08 -2.58 9.43
N LYS A 216 17.69 -1.86 10.37
CA LYS A 216 18.75 -2.38 11.27
C LYS A 216 18.18 -3.30 12.34
N LYS A 217 16.97 -3.04 12.77
CA LYS A 217 16.23 -3.85 13.74
C LYS A 217 14.87 -4.18 13.15
N GLU A 218 14.41 -5.40 13.35
CA GLU A 218 13.01 -5.72 13.09
C GLU A 218 12.16 -4.95 14.11
N PRO A 219 11.25 -4.09 13.67
CA PRO A 219 10.29 -3.48 14.59
C PRO A 219 9.54 -4.60 15.33
N GLU A 220 9.35 -4.45 16.62
CA GLU A 220 8.58 -5.43 17.39
C GLU A 220 7.18 -5.55 16.79
N GLN A 221 6.79 -6.77 16.39
CA GLN A 221 5.48 -7.04 15.80
C GLN A 221 4.32 -6.50 16.61
N SER A 222 4.44 -6.57 17.96
CA SER A 222 3.44 -6.02 18.88
C SER A 222 3.26 -4.51 18.74
N LYS A 223 4.31 -3.77 18.36
CA LYS A 223 4.24 -2.32 18.18
C LYS A 223 3.63 -1.94 16.84
N ILE A 224 4.00 -2.65 15.77
CA ILE A 224 3.38 -2.48 14.45
C ILE A 224 1.91 -2.87 14.48
N LEU A 225 1.54 -3.95 15.15
CA LEU A 225 0.15 -4.36 15.34
C LEU A 225 -0.64 -3.36 16.18
N ARG A 226 -0.03 -2.75 17.20
CA ARG A 226 -0.67 -1.67 17.98
C ARG A 226 -0.91 -0.44 17.11
N MET A 227 0.01 -0.11 16.21
CA MET A 227 -0.18 0.98 15.22
C MET A 227 -1.31 0.68 14.23
N GLN A 228 -1.71 -0.59 14.08
CA GLN A 228 -2.63 -1.04 13.05
C GLN A 228 -3.99 -1.54 13.57
N ASN A 229 -4.14 -1.83 14.86
CA ASN A 229 -5.28 -2.57 15.42
C ASN A 229 -5.98 -1.94 16.63
N THR A 230 -5.87 -0.64 16.85
CA THR A 230 -6.63 -0.05 17.92
C THR A 230 -8.09 0.09 17.48
N GLU A 231 -9.04 -0.49 18.23
CA GLU A 231 -10.48 -0.52 17.89
C GLU A 231 -11.16 0.86 17.90
N ASN A 232 -10.49 1.89 18.39
CA ASN A 232 -10.97 3.27 18.49
C ASN A 232 -10.01 4.29 17.86
N ASP A 233 -9.42 4.03 16.75
CA ASP A 233 -8.14 4.45 16.32
C ASP A 233 -8.00 5.79 15.71
N ILE A 234 -7.59 6.64 16.58
CA ILE A 234 -6.85 7.83 16.21
C ILE A 234 -5.38 7.53 16.45
N ILE A 235 -4.65 7.13 15.43
CA ILE A 235 -3.20 7.12 15.52
C ILE A 235 -2.76 8.58 15.42
N THR A 236 -2.50 9.18 16.57
CA THR A 236 -1.79 10.46 16.63
C THR A 236 -0.33 10.17 16.96
N ARG A 237 0.55 11.10 16.64
CA ARG A 237 1.97 11.03 17.01
C ARG A 237 2.20 10.81 18.50
N SER A 238 1.25 11.22 19.36
CA SER A 238 1.28 11.00 20.81
C SER A 238 0.84 9.62 21.26
N ASP A 239 0.08 8.89 20.42
CA ASP A 239 -0.46 7.57 20.74
C ASP A 239 0.43 6.45 20.15
N VAL A 240 1.41 6.83 19.34
CA VAL A 240 2.36 5.92 18.70
C VAL A 240 3.72 6.20 19.29
N ASP A 241 4.13 5.38 20.24
CA ASP A 241 5.47 5.47 20.83
C ASP A 241 6.59 5.24 19.79
N GLU A 242 6.26 4.70 18.61
CA GLU A 242 7.20 4.45 17.51
C GLU A 242 6.52 4.55 16.13
N VAL A 243 6.42 5.75 15.58
CA VAL A 243 6.19 5.94 14.14
C VAL A 243 7.50 5.60 13.41
N ILE A 244 7.44 4.69 12.43
CA ILE A 244 8.59 4.44 11.56
C ILE A 244 8.90 5.73 10.81
N SER A 245 10.03 6.34 11.14
CA SER A 245 10.45 7.60 10.54
C SER A 245 11.82 7.44 9.92
N PHE A 246 12.04 8.10 8.78
CA PHE A 246 13.36 8.17 8.16
C PHE A 246 14.38 8.88 9.03
N TRP A 247 13.90 9.72 9.95
CA TRP A 247 14.69 10.57 10.85
C TRP A 247 15.00 9.93 12.21
N GLU A 248 14.43 8.75 12.47
CA GLU A 248 14.61 8.06 13.74
C GLU A 248 15.93 7.29 13.77
N ASP A 249 16.78 7.62 14.74
CA ASP A 249 18.07 6.97 14.91
C ASP A 249 17.92 5.48 15.27
N GLY A 250 18.56 4.65 14.46
CA GLY A 250 18.76 3.22 14.74
C GLY A 250 17.71 2.27 14.22
N LEU A 251 16.62 2.74 13.62
CA LEU A 251 15.61 1.87 13.01
C LEU A 251 15.96 1.51 11.56
N LEU A 252 16.24 2.51 10.73
CA LEU A 252 16.63 2.32 9.33
C LEU A 252 18.15 2.26 9.16
N ASP A 253 18.63 1.44 8.24
CA ASP A 253 20.03 1.49 7.80
C ASP A 253 20.21 2.66 6.81
N THR A 254 20.49 3.83 7.36
CA THR A 254 20.62 5.07 6.57
C THR A 254 21.70 4.97 5.49
N THR A 255 22.83 4.29 5.77
CA THR A 255 23.92 4.12 4.80
C THR A 255 23.51 3.21 3.63
N GLN A 256 22.85 2.09 3.90
CA GLN A 256 22.38 1.21 2.83
C GLN A 256 21.20 1.83 2.09
N ASN A 257 20.31 2.53 2.79
CA ASN A 257 19.19 3.22 2.18
C ASN A 257 19.63 4.36 1.27
N GLU A 258 20.65 5.13 1.63
CA GLU A 258 21.25 6.13 0.74
C GLU A 258 21.68 5.52 -0.59
N LYS A 259 22.40 4.39 -0.57
CA LYS A 259 22.79 3.66 -1.80
C LYS A 259 21.57 3.21 -2.62
N ASN A 260 20.54 2.68 -1.96
CA ASN A 260 19.33 2.25 -2.63
C ASN A 260 18.57 3.44 -3.26
N HIS A 261 18.51 4.59 -2.58
CA HIS A 261 17.91 5.82 -3.11
C HIS A 261 18.68 6.34 -4.33
N ASN A 262 20.03 6.37 -4.25
CA ASN A 262 20.87 6.72 -5.39
C ASN A 262 20.61 5.79 -6.58
N ARG A 263 20.60 4.45 -6.36
CA ARG A 263 20.31 3.48 -7.40
C ARG A 263 18.94 3.73 -8.05
N ALA A 264 17.90 3.95 -7.25
CA ALA A 264 16.56 4.25 -7.76
C ALA A 264 16.55 5.51 -8.63
N GLY A 265 17.23 6.57 -8.18
CA GLY A 265 17.37 7.82 -8.94
C GLY A 265 18.09 7.62 -10.28
N LEU A 266 19.20 6.88 -10.30
CA LEU A 266 19.95 6.57 -11.51
C LEU A 266 19.11 5.77 -12.52
N LEU A 267 18.31 4.82 -12.07
CA LEU A 267 17.40 4.07 -12.93
C LEU A 267 16.28 4.95 -13.50
N CYS A 268 15.74 5.86 -12.70
CA CYS A 268 14.76 6.83 -13.17
C CYS A 268 15.35 7.73 -14.28
N MET A 269 16.56 8.25 -14.08
CA MET A 269 17.25 9.07 -15.10
C MET A 269 17.57 8.27 -16.37
N ARG A 270 17.96 6.99 -16.22
CA ARG A 270 18.30 6.11 -17.35
C ARG A 270 17.09 5.82 -18.25
N TYR A 271 15.94 5.53 -17.67
CA TYR A 271 14.76 5.03 -18.38
C TYR A 271 13.64 6.06 -18.53
N GLY A 272 13.78 7.27 -17.96
CA GLY A 272 12.71 8.27 -17.96
C GLY A 272 11.54 7.89 -17.02
N PHE A 273 11.82 7.13 -15.96
CA PHE A 273 10.84 6.68 -14.96
C PHE A 273 10.70 7.70 -13.83
N LYS A 274 9.72 7.49 -12.96
CA LYS A 274 9.43 8.36 -11.82
C LYS A 274 10.04 7.79 -10.54
N LEU A 275 10.86 8.60 -9.85
CA LEU A 275 11.33 8.25 -8.51
C LEU A 275 10.14 8.24 -7.55
N ASN A 276 10.04 7.19 -6.75
CA ASN A 276 8.95 6.96 -5.83
C ASN A 276 9.48 6.73 -4.42
N LEU A 277 9.41 7.77 -3.60
CA LEU A 277 9.81 7.70 -2.19
C LEU A 277 8.57 7.46 -1.33
N GLN A 278 8.74 6.76 -0.21
CA GLN A 278 7.69 6.59 0.78
C GLN A 278 7.57 7.86 1.62
N VAL A 279 6.85 8.87 1.12
CA VAL A 279 6.81 10.22 1.73
C VAL A 279 6.30 10.21 3.17
N HIS A 280 5.46 9.26 3.57
CA HIS A 280 5.00 9.11 4.94
C HIS A 280 6.16 8.86 5.92
N LEU A 281 7.23 8.15 5.52
CA LEU A 281 8.44 7.95 6.36
C LEU A 281 9.17 9.27 6.62
N TYR A 282 9.21 10.18 5.63
CA TYR A 282 9.83 11.49 5.77
C TYR A 282 8.96 12.47 6.58
N ALA A 283 7.65 12.31 6.50
CA ALA A 283 6.70 13.11 7.27
C ALA A 283 6.46 12.54 8.69
N SER A 284 7.06 11.40 9.04
CA SER A 284 6.83 10.68 10.31
C SER A 284 5.33 10.43 10.54
N LEU A 285 4.65 9.89 9.53
CA LEU A 285 3.23 9.53 9.54
C LEU A 285 3.08 8.00 9.49
N PRO A 286 1.95 7.46 9.96
CA PRO A 286 1.63 6.03 9.87
C PRO A 286 1.75 5.46 8.47
#